data_cef45922d9de9abfe9dac7e8419a8275
#
_entry.id   cef45922d9de9abfe9dac7e8419a8275
#
_cell.length_a   1.000
_cell.length_b   1.000
_cell.length_c   1.000
_cell.angle_alpha   90.00
_cell.angle_beta   90.00
_cell.angle_gamma   90.00
#
_symmetry.space_group_name_H-M   'P 1'
#
loop_
_entity.id
_entity.type
_entity.pdbx_description
1 polymer ?
#
loop_
_entity_poly.entity_id
_entity_poly.type
_entity_poly.pdbx_seq_one_letter_code
_entity_poly.pdbx_strand_id
1 'polypeptide(L)'
;MLESMIENLVPTRAEASDVANAIYDGTDAVMLSGESAVGAHPIEVVRTMNKIIENVENDNNNYDLRIIQENVDDVDNTDAITLAAYSIAKKSDAKAIITFSVSGRTTTRMG
;
A
#
# COMPACT_ATOMS: atom_id res chain seq x y z
N MET A 1 -12.82 6.79 -5.65
CA MET A 1 -12.35 5.43 -6.01
C MET A 1 -13.47 4.40 -6.01
N LEU A 2 -14.38 4.45 -5.08
CA LEU A 2 -15.55 3.57 -5.00
C LEU A 2 -16.85 4.38 -5.10
N GLU A 3 -16.93 5.27 -6.07
CA GLU A 3 -17.99 6.29 -6.20
C GLU A 3 -19.39 5.67 -6.29
N SER A 4 -19.54 4.53 -6.97
CA SER A 4 -20.81 3.81 -7.03
C SER A 4 -21.33 3.39 -5.65
N MET A 5 -20.46 3.26 -4.66
CA MET A 5 -20.82 2.92 -3.29
C MET A 5 -21.39 4.11 -2.46
N ILE A 6 -21.48 5.30 -3.04
CA ILE A 6 -22.28 6.39 -2.46
C ILE A 6 -23.75 5.91 -2.27
N GLU A 7 -24.26 5.17 -3.26
CA GLU A 7 -25.65 4.69 -3.26
C GLU A 7 -25.74 3.15 -3.14
N ASN A 8 -24.74 2.41 -3.58
CA ASN A 8 -24.77 0.94 -3.66
C ASN A 8 -23.91 0.29 -2.58
N LEU A 9 -24.29 -0.91 -2.15
CA LEU A 9 -23.56 -1.72 -1.16
C LEU A 9 -22.27 -2.34 -1.70
N VAL A 10 -22.12 -2.44 -3.01
CA VAL A 10 -20.97 -3.05 -3.67
C VAL A 10 -20.44 -2.15 -4.77
N PRO A 11 -19.12 -2.11 -4.98
CA PRO A 11 -18.52 -1.33 -6.06
C PRO A 11 -18.72 -2.02 -7.40
N THR A 12 -18.50 -1.27 -8.47
CA THR A 12 -18.33 -1.84 -9.81
C THR A 12 -17.01 -2.63 -9.89
N ARG A 13 -16.91 -3.51 -10.88
CA ARG A 13 -15.68 -4.28 -11.13
C ARG A 13 -14.51 -3.36 -11.50
N ALA A 14 -14.77 -2.28 -12.24
CA ALA A 14 -13.77 -1.29 -12.62
C ALA A 14 -13.19 -0.60 -11.38
N GLU A 15 -14.05 -0.09 -10.50
CA GLU A 15 -13.63 0.57 -9.26
C GLU A 15 -12.79 -0.35 -8.35
N ALA A 16 -13.21 -1.59 -8.19
CA ALA A 16 -12.44 -2.56 -7.42
C ALA A 16 -11.06 -2.83 -8.04
N SER A 17 -11.00 -2.92 -9.40
CA SER A 17 -9.73 -3.07 -10.12
C SER A 17 -8.85 -1.84 -10.01
N ASP A 18 -9.42 -0.63 -10.04
CA ASP A 18 -8.66 0.62 -9.91
C ASP A 18 -7.99 0.72 -8.54
N VAL A 19 -8.69 0.36 -7.46
CA VAL A 19 -8.10 0.29 -6.12
C VAL A 19 -6.97 -0.73 -6.09
N ALA A 20 -7.20 -1.95 -6.59
CA ALA A 20 -6.18 -2.99 -6.60
C ALA A 20 -4.94 -2.57 -7.39
N ASN A 21 -5.11 -1.97 -8.56
CA ASN A 21 -4.01 -1.47 -9.38
C ASN A 21 -3.21 -0.37 -8.68
N ALA A 22 -3.88 0.57 -7.99
CA ALA A 22 -3.20 1.61 -7.22
C ALA A 22 -2.28 1.01 -6.15
N ILE A 23 -2.73 -0.05 -5.45
CA ILE A 23 -1.91 -0.75 -4.46
C ILE A 23 -0.74 -1.48 -5.13
N TYR A 24 -0.98 -2.21 -6.23
CA TYR A 24 0.10 -2.84 -7.01
C TYR A 24 1.09 -1.82 -7.56
N ASP A 25 0.67 -0.60 -7.86
CA ASP A 25 1.53 0.51 -8.31
C ASP A 25 2.32 1.17 -7.17
N GLY A 26 2.15 0.70 -5.93
CA GLY A 26 2.92 1.14 -4.77
C GLY A 26 2.42 2.46 -4.18
N THR A 27 1.14 2.76 -4.26
CA THR A 27 0.58 3.95 -3.61
C THR A 27 0.66 3.82 -2.08
N ASP A 28 1.08 4.89 -1.39
CA ASP A 28 1.20 4.91 0.07
C ASP A 28 -0.15 5.02 0.77
N ALA A 29 -1.15 5.60 0.11
CA ALA A 29 -2.48 5.78 0.67
C ALA A 29 -3.56 5.90 -0.42
N VAL A 30 -4.75 5.43 -0.10
CA VAL A 30 -5.96 5.61 -0.89
C VAL A 30 -6.97 6.43 -0.10
N MET A 31 -7.79 7.21 -0.80
CA MET A 31 -8.72 8.12 -0.15
C MET A 31 -10.17 7.83 -0.56
N LEU A 32 -11.05 7.83 0.43
CA LEU A 32 -12.50 7.94 0.26
C LEU A 32 -12.92 9.39 0.58
N SER A 33 -13.88 9.93 -0.14
CA SER A 33 -14.42 11.27 0.09
C SER A 33 -15.96 11.24 0.24
N GLY A 34 -16.70 11.45 -0.83
CA GLY A 34 -18.15 11.40 -0.83
C GLY A 34 -18.72 10.06 -0.36
N GLU A 35 -18.05 8.97 -0.70
CA GLU A 35 -18.45 7.61 -0.35
C GLU A 35 -18.60 7.39 1.15
N SER A 36 -17.72 8.00 1.95
CA SER A 36 -17.76 7.90 3.41
C SER A 36 -18.39 9.11 4.08
N ALA A 37 -18.33 10.30 3.45
CA ALA A 37 -18.81 11.55 4.07
C ALA A 37 -20.33 11.74 3.93
N VAL A 38 -20.92 11.38 2.79
CA VAL A 38 -22.35 11.59 2.47
C VAL A 38 -23.03 10.34 1.89
N GLY A 39 -22.28 9.26 1.66
CA GLY A 39 -22.82 8.02 1.11
C GLY A 39 -23.79 7.32 2.04
N ALA A 40 -24.65 6.48 1.48
CA ALA A 40 -25.65 5.71 2.22
C ALA A 40 -25.00 4.57 3.07
N HIS A 41 -23.77 4.15 2.73
CA HIS A 41 -23.12 2.98 3.30
C HIS A 41 -21.68 3.25 3.75
N PRO A 42 -21.41 4.24 4.62
CA PRO A 42 -20.04 4.70 4.94
C PRO A 42 -19.16 3.61 5.58
N ILE A 43 -19.73 2.72 6.37
CA ILE A 43 -18.98 1.64 7.01
C ILE A 43 -18.61 0.56 5.99
N GLU A 44 -19.54 0.22 5.11
CA GLU A 44 -19.32 -0.84 4.12
C GLU A 44 -18.31 -0.42 3.04
N VAL A 45 -18.26 0.86 2.67
CA VAL A 45 -17.27 1.35 1.72
C VAL A 45 -15.85 1.27 2.29
N VAL A 46 -15.66 1.60 3.56
CA VAL A 46 -14.35 1.46 4.24
C VAL A 46 -13.96 -0.02 4.35
N ARG A 47 -14.90 -0.89 4.72
CA ARG A 47 -14.65 -2.34 4.78
C ARG A 47 -14.29 -2.93 3.43
N THR A 48 -14.97 -2.50 2.37
CA THR A 48 -14.70 -2.95 1.01
C THR A 48 -13.31 -2.51 0.56
N MET A 49 -12.94 -1.24 0.80
CA MET A 49 -11.61 -0.72 0.52
C MET A 49 -10.53 -1.54 1.24
N ASN A 50 -10.69 -1.74 2.54
CA ASN A 50 -9.75 -2.53 3.35
C ASN A 50 -9.61 -3.96 2.83
N LYS A 51 -10.72 -4.61 2.47
CA LYS A 51 -10.71 -5.97 1.93
C LYS A 51 -9.95 -6.07 0.60
N ILE A 52 -10.08 -5.08 -0.27
CA ILE A 52 -9.33 -5.05 -1.54
C ILE A 52 -7.84 -4.91 -1.24
N ILE A 53 -7.45 -3.99 -0.36
CA ILE A 53 -6.06 -3.75 0.05
C ILE A 53 -5.46 -5.03 0.64
N GLU A 54 -6.10 -5.62 1.64
CA GLU A 54 -5.63 -6.87 2.27
C GLU A 54 -5.44 -8.01 1.26
N ASN A 55 -6.34 -8.15 0.28
CA ASN A 55 -6.20 -9.18 -0.75
C ASN A 55 -4.98 -8.94 -1.65
N VAL A 56 -4.70 -7.70 -2.02
CA VAL A 56 -3.54 -7.34 -2.83
C VAL A 56 -2.24 -7.52 -2.05
N GLU A 57 -2.20 -7.04 -0.81
CA GLU A 57 -1.01 -7.16 0.06
C GLU A 57 -0.67 -8.61 0.42
N ASN A 58 -1.68 -9.47 0.51
CA ASN A 58 -1.49 -10.91 0.73
C ASN A 58 -1.10 -11.68 -0.55
N ASP A 59 -1.20 -11.07 -1.73
CA ASP A 59 -0.72 -11.65 -2.99
C ASP A 59 0.80 -11.50 -3.13
N ASN A 60 1.53 -12.31 -2.38
CA ASN A 60 2.99 -12.28 -2.21
C ASN A 60 3.81 -12.39 -3.51
N ASN A 61 3.20 -12.67 -4.66
CA ASN A 61 3.94 -12.96 -5.89
C ASN A 61 4.42 -11.70 -6.65
N ASN A 62 3.85 -10.52 -6.36
CA ASN A 62 4.14 -9.31 -7.13
C ASN A 62 4.82 -8.18 -6.34
N TYR A 63 4.72 -8.16 -5.02
CA TYR A 63 5.28 -7.09 -4.19
C TYR A 63 6.81 -7.15 -4.07
N ASP A 64 7.38 -8.36 -4.02
CA ASP A 64 8.82 -8.58 -3.84
C ASP A 64 9.67 -8.21 -5.06
N LEU A 65 9.10 -8.28 -6.26
CA LEU A 65 9.87 -8.07 -7.50
C LEU A 65 10.15 -6.60 -7.80
N ARG A 66 9.31 -5.66 -7.33
CA ARG A 66 9.49 -4.22 -7.59
C ARG A 66 10.60 -3.60 -6.76
N ILE A 67 10.69 -3.95 -5.48
CA ILE A 67 11.72 -3.42 -4.58
C ILE A 67 13.13 -3.77 -5.07
N ILE A 68 13.28 -4.90 -5.75
CA ILE A 68 14.57 -5.37 -6.28
C ILE A 68 14.91 -4.69 -7.62
N GLN A 69 13.92 -4.29 -8.44
CA GLN A 69 14.18 -3.77 -9.78
C GLN A 69 14.48 -2.26 -9.84
N GLU A 70 14.01 -1.46 -8.89
CA GLU A 70 14.20 0.00 -8.94
C GLU A 70 15.59 0.49 -8.47
N ASN A 71 16.45 -0.38 -7.91
CA ASN A 71 17.65 0.05 -7.18
C ASN A 71 18.99 -0.44 -7.70
N VAL A 72 19.14 -0.79 -8.97
CA VAL A 72 20.39 -1.43 -9.45
C VAL A 72 21.48 -0.45 -9.91
N ASP A 73 21.17 0.79 -10.26
CA ASP A 73 22.13 1.66 -10.96
C ASP A 73 22.85 2.73 -10.12
N ASP A 74 22.40 3.03 -8.90
CA ASP A 74 23.11 4.01 -8.02
C ASP A 74 22.79 3.82 -6.52
N VAL A 75 23.28 2.69 -5.97
CA VAL A 75 23.04 2.29 -4.58
C VAL A 75 23.90 3.11 -3.61
N ASP A 76 23.34 4.05 -2.91
CA ASP A 76 24.01 4.70 -1.80
C ASP A 76 23.97 3.83 -0.52
N ASN A 77 24.75 4.19 0.51
CA ASN A 77 24.79 3.45 1.77
C ASN A 77 23.41 3.37 2.45
N THR A 78 22.55 4.35 2.23
CA THR A 78 21.20 4.38 2.80
C THR A 78 20.33 3.33 2.15
N ASP A 79 20.42 3.18 0.83
CA ASP A 79 19.67 2.16 0.07
C ASP A 79 20.09 0.74 0.49
N ALA A 80 21.40 0.51 0.62
CA ALA A 80 21.91 -0.76 1.10
C ALA A 80 21.39 -1.13 2.51
N ILE A 81 21.33 -0.14 3.41
CA ILE A 81 20.82 -0.34 4.77
C ILE A 81 19.31 -0.62 4.75
N THR A 82 18.53 0.11 3.94
CA THR A 82 17.08 -0.08 3.87
C THR A 82 16.73 -1.45 3.29
N LEU A 83 17.42 -1.89 2.23
CA LEU A 83 17.25 -3.23 1.66
C LEU A 83 17.62 -4.34 2.67
N ALA A 84 18.70 -4.16 3.41
CA ALA A 84 19.09 -5.10 4.46
C ALA A 84 18.04 -5.16 5.58
N ALA A 85 17.55 -4.02 6.05
CA ALA A 85 16.50 -3.92 7.07
C ALA A 85 15.19 -4.60 6.62
N TYR A 86 14.76 -4.37 5.38
CA TYR A 86 13.61 -5.05 4.79
C TYR A 86 13.79 -6.58 4.77
N SER A 87 14.95 -7.05 4.29
CA SER A 87 15.26 -8.47 4.23
C SER A 87 15.26 -9.14 5.60
N ILE A 88 15.80 -8.45 6.61
CA ILE A 88 15.81 -8.91 8.00
C ILE A 88 14.40 -8.96 8.55
N ALA A 89 13.62 -7.89 8.37
CA ALA A 89 12.24 -7.79 8.85
C ALA A 89 11.37 -8.92 8.27
N LYS A 90 11.50 -9.17 6.97
CA LYS A 90 10.77 -10.26 6.30
C LYS A 90 11.14 -11.63 6.84
N LYS A 91 12.44 -11.93 7.02
CA LYS A 91 12.91 -13.21 7.54
C LYS A 91 12.57 -13.46 9.00
N SER A 92 12.47 -12.38 9.80
CA SER A 92 12.13 -12.45 11.23
C SER A 92 10.64 -12.32 11.51
N ASP A 93 9.78 -12.20 10.47
CA ASP A 93 8.35 -11.91 10.60
C ASP A 93 8.07 -10.68 11.47
N ALA A 94 8.91 -9.64 11.33
CA ALA A 94 8.75 -8.39 12.05
C ALA A 94 7.43 -7.70 11.63
N LYS A 95 6.68 -7.20 12.60
CA LYS A 95 5.38 -6.56 12.34
C LYS A 95 5.50 -5.07 12.02
N ALA A 96 6.65 -4.47 12.29
CA ALA A 96 6.93 -3.08 11.98
C ALA A 96 8.43 -2.82 11.93
N ILE A 97 8.84 -1.82 11.16
CA ILE A 97 10.19 -1.27 11.15
C ILE A 97 10.10 0.15 11.72
N ILE A 98 10.89 0.44 12.76
CA ILE A 98 10.95 1.77 13.35
C ILE A 98 12.25 2.43 12.95
N THR A 99 12.17 3.57 12.28
CA THR A 99 13.32 4.34 11.84
C THR A 99 13.50 5.61 12.67
N PHE A 100 14.75 5.90 13.05
CA PHE A 100 15.12 7.17 13.66
C PHE A 100 15.90 8.00 12.65
N SER A 101 15.36 9.14 12.26
CA SER A 101 15.93 9.98 11.22
C SER A 101 15.82 11.45 11.57
N VAL A 102 16.88 12.21 11.33
CA VAL A 102 16.89 13.68 11.54
C VAL A 102 16.16 14.40 10.42
N SER A 103 16.38 13.99 9.17
CA SER A 103 15.80 14.63 7.96
C SER A 103 14.57 13.91 7.41
N GLY A 104 14.23 12.75 7.91
CA GLY A 104 13.19 11.88 7.35
C GLY A 104 13.62 11.03 6.14
N ARG A 105 14.80 11.29 5.57
CA ARG A 105 15.24 10.64 4.33
C ARG A 105 15.27 9.11 4.39
N THR A 106 15.79 8.55 5.49
CA THR A 106 15.82 7.09 5.68
C THR A 106 14.41 6.52 5.78
N THR A 107 13.51 7.22 6.47
CA THR A 107 12.11 6.80 6.61
C THR A 107 11.39 6.78 5.25
N THR A 108 11.56 7.84 4.45
CA THR A 108 10.97 7.92 3.11
C THR A 108 11.48 6.82 2.17
N ARG A 109 12.73 6.39 2.32
CA ARG A 109 13.31 5.30 1.51
C ARG A 109 12.94 3.91 2.02
N MET A 110 12.42 3.80 3.24
CA MET A 110 12.00 2.54 3.84
C MET A 110 10.54 2.18 3.50
N GLY A 111 9.71 3.18 3.21
CA GLY A 111 8.33 3.01 2.75
C GLY A 111 8.27 2.97 1.25
#